data_2b43385f16fcc0df4c8a5dcd10e4a2cf
#
_entry.id   2b43385f16fcc0df4c8a5dcd10e4a2cf
#
_cell.length_a   1.000
_cell.length_b   1.000
_cell.length_c   1.000
_cell.angle_alpha   90.00
_cell.angle_beta   90.00
_cell.angle_gamma   90.00
#
_symmetry.space_group_name_H-M   'P 1'
#
loop_
_entity.id
_entity.type
_entity.pdbx_description
1 polymer ?
#
loop_
_entity_poly.entity_id
_entity_poly.type
_entity_poly.pdbx_seq_one_letter_code
_entity_poly.pdbx_strand_id
1 'polypeptide(L)'
;MEYLKRIADEQLALRLEAFGAVQIKGPKWCGKTTTAEQQARSVIKLQDPDARAGYLATARVKPSILLKGETPRLIDEWQDAPVLWDAVRNAVDERGLKGQFILTGSTVIDDSDKEETQRRMHTGTGRISSMTMYPMSLYESQESNGTVSLQQLFDDPEFDVDGATSALSIEEIIFAA
;
A
#
# COMPACT_ATOMS: atom_id res chain seq x y z
N MET A 1 12.96 -15.23 -3.61
CA MET A 1 12.79 -14.26 -4.73
C MET A 1 13.27 -12.93 -4.22
N GLU A 2 14.15 -12.27 -4.93
CA GLU A 2 14.67 -10.96 -4.56
C GLU A 2 13.56 -9.90 -4.76
N TYR A 3 13.48 -8.91 -3.86
CA TYR A 3 12.52 -7.83 -3.98
C TYR A 3 12.91 -6.87 -5.10
N LEU A 4 12.00 -6.65 -6.03
CA LEU A 4 12.17 -5.63 -7.06
C LEU A 4 11.61 -4.29 -6.55
N LYS A 5 12.45 -3.25 -6.57
CA LYS A 5 12.08 -1.91 -6.10
C LYS A 5 10.90 -1.38 -6.89
N ARG A 6 9.91 -0.83 -6.17
CA ARG A 6 8.70 -0.25 -6.74
C ARG A 6 8.77 1.29 -6.73
N ILE A 7 8.13 1.90 -7.70
CA ILE A 7 7.90 3.36 -7.69
C ILE A 7 7.14 3.76 -6.40
N ALA A 8 6.28 2.88 -5.93
CA ALA A 8 5.53 3.06 -4.70
C ALA A 8 6.40 3.16 -3.43
N ASP A 9 7.61 2.60 -3.42
CA ASP A 9 8.51 2.61 -2.23
C ASP A 9 8.88 4.03 -1.82
N GLU A 10 9.28 4.86 -2.78
CA GLU A 10 9.65 6.26 -2.52
C GLU A 10 8.44 7.09 -2.08
N GLN A 11 7.29 6.84 -2.70
CA GLN A 11 6.05 7.51 -2.31
C GLN A 11 5.62 7.12 -0.89
N LEU A 12 5.79 5.85 -0.49
CA LEU A 12 5.49 5.38 0.85
C LEU A 12 6.43 6.03 1.87
N ALA A 13 7.74 6.07 1.59
CA ALA A 13 8.74 6.69 2.46
C ALA A 13 8.41 8.17 2.73
N LEU A 14 8.21 8.97 1.68
CA LEU A 14 7.84 10.38 1.80
C LEU A 14 6.56 10.61 2.61
N ARG A 15 5.55 9.74 2.43
CA ARG A 15 4.31 9.86 3.19
C ARG A 15 4.47 9.48 4.66
N LEU A 16 5.30 8.50 4.99
CA LEU A 16 5.61 8.14 6.37
C LEU A 16 6.36 9.25 7.11
N GLU A 17 7.19 10.02 6.41
CA GLU A 17 7.83 11.22 6.99
C GLU A 17 6.84 12.36 7.26
N ALA A 18 5.78 12.45 6.47
CA ALA A 18 4.82 13.55 6.54
C ALA A 18 3.61 13.25 7.45
N PHE A 19 3.15 11.99 7.50
CA PHE A 19 1.91 11.58 8.16
C PHE A 19 2.16 10.55 9.27
N GLY A 20 1.24 10.47 10.23
CA GLY A 20 1.29 9.47 11.31
C GLY A 20 1.03 8.05 10.81
N ALA A 21 0.21 7.90 9.79
CA ALA A 21 -0.07 6.62 9.15
C ALA A 21 -0.23 6.77 7.63
N VAL A 22 0.00 5.68 6.89
CA VAL A 22 -0.20 5.62 5.44
C VAL A 22 -1.05 4.41 5.08
N GLN A 23 -2.11 4.63 4.30
CA GLN A 23 -2.90 3.57 3.71
C GLN A 23 -2.44 3.32 2.26
N ILE A 24 -2.15 2.07 1.94
CA ILE A 24 -1.86 1.61 0.57
C ILE A 24 -3.10 0.88 0.03
N LYS A 25 -3.72 1.45 -1.00
CA LYS A 25 -4.84 0.88 -1.74
C LYS A 25 -4.35 0.31 -3.07
N GLY A 26 -5.06 -0.65 -3.60
CA GLY A 26 -4.77 -1.19 -4.94
C GLY A 26 -5.43 -2.54 -5.16
N PRO A 27 -5.42 -3.05 -6.40
CA PRO A 27 -6.00 -4.34 -6.71
C PRO A 27 -5.32 -5.47 -5.94
N LYS A 28 -5.99 -6.63 -5.88
CA LYS A 28 -5.36 -7.83 -5.31
C LYS A 28 -4.09 -8.16 -6.10
N TRP A 29 -3.07 -8.63 -5.37
CA TRP A 29 -1.79 -9.13 -5.91
C TRP A 29 -0.89 -8.09 -6.59
N CYS A 30 -1.20 -6.79 -6.49
CA CYS A 30 -0.29 -5.76 -6.99
C CYS A 30 0.97 -5.53 -6.11
N GLY A 31 1.14 -6.28 -5.00
CA GLY A 31 2.34 -6.25 -4.17
C GLY A 31 2.27 -5.32 -2.94
N LYS A 32 1.08 -4.85 -2.52
CA LYS A 32 0.91 -3.91 -1.39
C LYS A 32 1.61 -4.37 -0.12
N THR A 33 1.34 -5.61 0.30
CA THR A 33 1.91 -6.20 1.51
C THR A 33 3.43 -6.28 1.42
N THR A 34 3.95 -6.78 0.29
CA THR A 34 5.39 -6.92 0.07
C THR A 34 6.11 -5.57 0.10
N THR A 35 5.55 -4.54 -0.55
CA THR A 35 6.08 -3.16 -0.51
C THR A 35 6.02 -2.58 0.89
N ALA A 36 4.92 -2.76 1.61
CA ALA A 36 4.78 -2.29 2.98
C ALA A 36 5.78 -2.95 3.94
N GLU A 37 6.04 -4.25 3.78
CA GLU A 37 7.00 -5.00 4.59
C GLU A 37 8.44 -4.48 4.44
N GLN A 38 8.82 -3.85 3.31
CA GLN A 38 10.16 -3.27 3.15
C GLN A 38 10.43 -2.13 4.14
N GLN A 39 9.39 -1.46 4.62
CA GLN A 39 9.51 -0.32 5.54
C GLN A 39 8.94 -0.60 6.94
N ALA A 40 8.19 -1.68 7.10
CA ALA A 40 7.62 -2.06 8.38
C ALA A 40 8.66 -2.69 9.31
N ARG A 41 8.61 -2.32 10.61
CA ARG A 41 9.41 -2.97 11.66
C ARG A 41 8.64 -4.02 12.43
N SER A 42 7.33 -3.99 12.37
CA SER A 42 6.46 -5.04 12.91
C SER A 42 5.22 -5.20 12.04
N VAL A 43 4.68 -6.42 11.99
CA VAL A 43 3.60 -6.79 11.07
C VAL A 43 2.50 -7.56 11.81
N ILE A 44 1.24 -7.24 11.50
CA ILE A 44 0.08 -8.10 11.74
C ILE A 44 -0.62 -8.36 10.40
N LYS A 45 -0.91 -9.64 10.13
CA LYS A 45 -1.68 -10.06 8.97
C LYS A 45 -3.04 -10.55 9.45
N LEU A 46 -4.09 -9.74 9.25
CA LEU A 46 -5.44 -10.08 9.76
C LEU A 46 -6.05 -11.32 9.09
N GLN A 47 -5.50 -11.72 7.94
CA GLN A 47 -5.92 -12.93 7.22
C GLN A 47 -5.04 -14.16 7.52
N ASP A 48 -4.09 -14.07 8.44
CA ASP A 48 -3.30 -15.23 8.89
C ASP A 48 -4.21 -16.30 9.46
N PRO A 49 -4.30 -17.50 8.88
CA PRO A 49 -5.25 -18.54 9.28
C PRO A 49 -5.13 -18.93 10.77
N ASP A 50 -3.91 -18.93 11.30
CA ASP A 50 -3.66 -19.37 12.67
C ASP A 50 -3.99 -18.29 13.70
N ALA A 51 -3.86 -17.01 13.32
CA ALA A 51 -4.02 -15.87 14.23
C ALA A 51 -5.31 -15.08 14.01
N ARG A 52 -5.98 -15.22 12.85
CA ARG A 52 -7.13 -14.41 12.44
C ARG A 52 -8.21 -14.31 13.51
N ALA A 53 -8.66 -15.44 14.07
CA ALA A 53 -9.74 -15.44 15.04
C ALA A 53 -9.38 -14.63 16.29
N GLY A 54 -8.14 -14.74 16.77
CA GLY A 54 -7.61 -13.98 17.89
C GLY A 54 -7.50 -12.50 17.60
N TYR A 55 -7.02 -12.13 16.41
CA TYR A 55 -6.93 -10.73 16.00
C TYR A 55 -8.29 -10.05 15.91
N LEU A 56 -9.28 -10.70 15.29
CA LEU A 56 -10.63 -10.14 15.17
C LEU A 56 -11.33 -10.02 16.52
N ALA A 57 -11.17 -11.01 17.43
CA ALA A 57 -11.68 -10.93 18.78
C ALA A 57 -11.02 -9.78 19.57
N THR A 58 -9.70 -9.65 19.47
CA THR A 58 -8.94 -8.57 20.12
C THR A 58 -9.35 -7.19 19.58
N ALA A 59 -9.52 -7.08 18.26
CA ALA A 59 -9.96 -5.83 17.62
C ALA A 59 -11.32 -5.37 18.14
N ARG A 60 -12.26 -6.30 18.40
CA ARG A 60 -13.60 -5.98 18.93
C ARG A 60 -13.56 -5.50 20.39
N VAL A 61 -12.69 -6.08 21.22
CA VAL A 61 -12.66 -5.79 22.66
C VAL A 61 -11.71 -4.66 23.00
N LYS A 62 -10.49 -4.69 22.44
CA LYS A 62 -9.44 -3.70 22.75
C LYS A 62 -8.48 -3.56 21.56
N PRO A 63 -8.87 -2.83 20.52
CA PRO A 63 -8.09 -2.69 19.27
C PRO A 63 -6.69 -2.11 19.52
N SER A 64 -6.50 -1.29 20.56
CA SER A 64 -5.20 -0.70 20.93
C SER A 64 -4.11 -1.74 21.24
N ILE A 65 -4.46 -2.98 21.59
CA ILE A 65 -3.49 -4.06 21.78
C ILE A 65 -2.78 -4.40 20.47
N LEU A 66 -3.53 -4.42 19.36
CA LEU A 66 -2.99 -4.73 18.03
C LEU A 66 -2.07 -3.63 17.48
N LEU A 67 -2.15 -2.42 18.06
CA LEU A 67 -1.28 -1.30 17.68
C LEU A 67 0.06 -1.27 18.43
N LYS A 68 0.30 -2.23 19.32
CA LYS A 68 1.55 -2.36 20.05
C LYS A 68 2.58 -3.10 19.19
N GLY A 69 3.77 -2.52 19.07
CA GLY A 69 4.89 -3.07 18.32
C GLY A 69 5.82 -1.98 17.83
N GLU A 70 6.91 -2.37 17.21
CA GLU A 70 7.85 -1.43 16.60
C GLU A 70 7.20 -0.73 15.40
N THR A 71 7.52 0.55 15.22
CA THR A 71 6.96 1.39 14.15
C THR A 71 8.01 1.67 13.08
N PRO A 72 7.61 1.76 11.79
CA PRO A 72 6.26 1.61 11.25
C PRO A 72 5.68 0.21 11.48
N ARG A 73 4.42 0.14 11.96
CA ARG A 73 3.72 -1.12 12.13
C ARG A 73 2.75 -1.36 10.99
N LEU A 74 2.93 -2.47 10.28
CA LEU A 74 2.03 -2.88 9.20
C LEU A 74 0.79 -3.59 9.78
N ILE A 75 -0.37 -3.15 9.35
CA ILE A 75 -1.66 -3.81 9.56
C ILE A 75 -2.18 -4.22 8.18
N ASP A 76 -1.98 -5.49 7.83
CA ASP A 76 -2.32 -6.03 6.53
C ASP A 76 -3.80 -6.45 6.49
N GLU A 77 -4.50 -6.05 5.40
CA GLU A 77 -5.92 -6.24 5.17
C GLU A 77 -6.80 -5.67 6.30
N TRP A 78 -6.52 -4.40 6.68
CA TRP A 78 -7.19 -3.71 7.79
C TRP A 78 -8.71 -3.71 7.71
N GLN A 79 -9.31 -3.81 6.52
CA GLN A 79 -10.75 -3.84 6.31
C GLN A 79 -11.44 -5.05 6.95
N ASP A 80 -10.72 -6.12 7.26
CA ASP A 80 -11.26 -7.26 8.01
C ASP A 80 -11.60 -6.88 9.47
N ALA A 81 -11.04 -5.78 9.98
CA ALA A 81 -11.34 -5.21 11.28
C ALA A 81 -11.41 -3.66 11.19
N PRO A 82 -12.50 -3.08 10.63
CA PRO A 82 -12.60 -1.64 10.34
C PRO A 82 -12.41 -0.74 11.56
N VAL A 83 -12.67 -1.23 12.76
CA VAL A 83 -12.42 -0.51 14.03
C VAL A 83 -10.95 -0.11 14.21
N LEU A 84 -10.01 -0.81 13.55
CA LEU A 84 -8.59 -0.48 13.59
C LEU A 84 -8.28 0.86 12.92
N TRP A 85 -9.09 1.31 11.97
CA TRP A 85 -8.96 2.65 11.39
C TRP A 85 -9.07 3.75 12.46
N ASP A 86 -10.13 3.70 13.26
CA ASP A 86 -10.35 4.66 14.33
C ASP A 86 -9.30 4.53 15.43
N ALA A 87 -8.89 3.30 15.74
CA ALA A 87 -7.84 3.06 16.73
C ALA A 87 -6.48 3.62 16.29
N VAL A 88 -6.11 3.44 15.01
CA VAL A 88 -4.89 4.01 14.42
C VAL A 88 -4.95 5.53 14.44
N ARG A 89 -6.06 6.14 14.01
CA ARG A 89 -6.25 7.59 14.05
C ARG A 89 -6.04 8.15 15.46
N ASN A 90 -6.69 7.54 16.45
CA ASN A 90 -6.56 7.96 17.85
C ASN A 90 -5.12 7.81 18.35
N ALA A 91 -4.46 6.69 18.04
CA ALA A 91 -3.07 6.45 18.42
C ALA A 91 -2.10 7.47 17.78
N VAL A 92 -2.35 7.87 16.52
CA VAL A 92 -1.58 8.93 15.86
C VAL A 92 -1.75 10.27 16.58
N ASP A 93 -2.99 10.64 16.96
CA ASP A 93 -3.27 11.87 17.70
C ASP A 93 -2.61 11.86 19.09
N GLU A 94 -2.75 10.77 19.85
CA GLU A 94 -2.20 10.63 21.19
C GLU A 94 -0.66 10.69 21.22
N ARG A 95 -0.01 10.04 20.23
CA ARG A 95 1.46 9.95 20.20
C ARG A 95 2.11 11.18 19.57
N GLY A 96 1.42 11.85 18.63
CA GLY A 96 1.93 13.02 17.92
C GLY A 96 3.15 12.75 17.01
N LEU A 97 3.41 11.48 16.67
CA LEU A 97 4.58 11.07 15.91
C LEU A 97 4.20 10.76 14.45
N LYS A 98 5.18 10.82 13.54
CA LYS A 98 5.06 10.42 12.13
C LYS A 98 5.51 8.97 11.95
N GLY A 99 5.16 8.36 10.79
CA GLY A 99 5.66 7.05 10.39
C GLY A 99 5.28 5.91 11.34
N GLN A 100 4.10 5.95 11.95
CA GLN A 100 3.77 4.96 12.97
C GLN A 100 3.11 3.71 12.40
N PHE A 101 2.25 3.88 11.38
CA PHE A 101 1.45 2.77 10.85
C PHE A 101 1.42 2.75 9.34
N ILE A 102 1.38 1.54 8.79
CA ILE A 102 1.06 1.26 7.39
C ILE A 102 -0.18 0.37 7.39
N LEU A 103 -1.20 0.75 6.61
CA LEU A 103 -2.44 0.00 6.46
C LEU A 103 -2.52 -0.48 5.01
N THR A 104 -2.60 -1.78 4.77
CA THR A 104 -2.86 -2.30 3.42
C THR A 104 -4.27 -2.83 3.31
N GLY A 105 -4.87 -2.66 2.15
CA GLY A 105 -6.20 -3.18 1.87
C GLY A 105 -6.51 -3.20 0.38
N SER A 106 -7.35 -4.14 -0.05
CA SER A 106 -7.82 -4.18 -1.42
C SER A 106 -8.82 -3.05 -1.69
N THR A 107 -8.87 -2.56 -2.94
CA THR A 107 -9.85 -1.55 -3.36
C THR A 107 -11.27 -2.13 -3.49
N VAL A 108 -11.38 -3.45 -3.53
CA VAL A 108 -12.66 -4.16 -3.59
C VAL A 108 -13.14 -4.36 -2.16
N ILE A 109 -13.98 -3.43 -1.68
CA ILE A 109 -14.74 -3.54 -0.45
C ILE A 109 -16.10 -4.10 -0.86
N ASP A 110 -16.59 -5.08 -0.13
CA ASP A 110 -17.92 -5.67 -0.37
C ASP A 110 -19.02 -4.59 -0.30
N ASP A 111 -20.03 -4.67 -1.15
CA ASP A 111 -21.02 -3.59 -1.30
C ASP A 111 -21.76 -3.25 0.00
N SER A 112 -21.88 -4.24 0.90
CA SER A 112 -22.52 -4.08 2.22
C SER A 112 -21.75 -3.15 3.18
N ASP A 113 -20.44 -3.02 3.04
CA ASP A 113 -19.59 -2.28 3.98
C ASP A 113 -19.01 -0.98 3.40
N LYS A 114 -19.35 -0.67 2.12
CA LYS A 114 -18.77 0.50 1.41
C LYS A 114 -19.06 1.82 2.10
N GLU A 115 -20.31 2.06 2.48
CA GLU A 115 -20.72 3.34 3.07
C GLU A 115 -20.06 3.57 4.43
N GLU A 116 -20.00 2.56 5.29
CA GLU A 116 -19.40 2.68 6.61
C GLU A 116 -17.89 2.85 6.51
N THR A 117 -17.23 2.07 5.64
CA THR A 117 -15.79 2.19 5.40
C THR A 117 -15.43 3.54 4.80
N GLN A 118 -16.20 4.06 3.84
CA GLN A 118 -15.98 5.38 3.27
C GLN A 118 -16.16 6.49 4.32
N ARG A 119 -17.21 6.44 5.14
CA ARG A 119 -17.40 7.40 6.24
C ARG A 119 -16.23 7.41 7.21
N ARG A 120 -15.72 6.23 7.60
CA ARG A 120 -14.53 6.11 8.47
C ARG A 120 -13.29 6.71 7.82
N MET A 121 -13.07 6.48 6.53
CA MET A 121 -11.89 7.01 5.82
C MET A 121 -11.86 8.54 5.78
N HIS A 122 -13.02 9.22 5.72
CA HIS A 122 -13.07 10.69 5.80
C HIS A 122 -12.57 11.23 7.15
N THR A 123 -12.68 10.48 8.24
CA THR A 123 -12.21 10.91 9.56
C THR A 123 -10.69 10.89 9.72
N GLY A 124 -9.96 10.24 8.80
CA GLY A 124 -8.49 10.13 8.82
C GLY A 124 -7.75 11.35 8.25
N THR A 125 -8.45 12.36 7.75
CA THR A 125 -7.85 13.53 7.11
C THR A 125 -6.79 14.20 8.00
N GLY A 126 -5.59 14.43 7.44
CA GLY A 126 -4.45 15.02 8.13
C GLY A 126 -3.64 14.05 9.01
N ARG A 127 -4.14 12.84 9.31
CA ARG A 127 -3.49 11.83 10.14
C ARG A 127 -3.04 10.62 9.33
N ILE A 128 -3.93 10.16 8.43
CA ILE A 128 -3.73 8.99 7.59
C ILE A 128 -3.70 9.47 6.13
N SER A 129 -2.55 9.34 5.48
CA SER A 129 -2.41 9.58 4.05
C SER A 129 -2.81 8.34 3.28
N SER A 130 -3.48 8.50 2.14
CA SER A 130 -3.79 7.38 1.25
C SER A 130 -2.95 7.46 -0.02
N MET A 131 -2.44 6.31 -0.47
CA MET A 131 -1.80 6.17 -1.78
C MET A 131 -2.38 4.96 -2.53
N THR A 132 -2.39 5.06 -3.86
CA THR A 132 -2.81 3.96 -4.71
C THR A 132 -1.58 3.29 -5.29
N MET A 133 -1.52 1.97 -5.15
CA MET A 133 -0.50 1.14 -5.76
C MET A 133 -1.12 0.37 -6.93
N TYR A 134 -0.45 0.41 -8.06
CA TYR A 134 -0.83 -0.29 -9.28
C TYR A 134 -0.03 -1.59 -9.44
N PRO A 135 -0.43 -2.50 -10.33
CA PRO A 135 0.42 -3.61 -10.74
C PRO A 135 1.79 -3.13 -11.20
N MET A 136 2.77 -4.01 -11.20
CA MET A 136 4.14 -3.71 -11.60
C MET A 136 4.18 -3.26 -13.06
N SER A 137 4.85 -2.15 -13.33
CA SER A 137 5.12 -1.71 -14.71
C SER A 137 6.26 -2.53 -15.32
N LEU A 138 6.36 -2.54 -16.64
CA LEU A 138 7.48 -3.19 -17.34
C LEU A 138 8.84 -2.61 -16.96
N TYR A 139 8.88 -1.34 -16.52
CA TYR A 139 10.09 -0.72 -16.01
C TYR A 139 10.49 -1.28 -14.63
N GLU A 140 9.51 -1.42 -13.72
CA GLU A 140 9.75 -2.00 -12.39
C GLU A 140 10.13 -3.48 -12.45
N SER A 141 9.57 -4.22 -13.42
CA SER A 141 9.93 -5.63 -13.66
C SER A 141 11.25 -5.80 -14.42
N GLN A 142 11.89 -4.71 -14.83
CA GLN A 142 13.15 -4.67 -15.60
C GLN A 142 13.01 -5.21 -17.03
N GLU A 143 11.81 -5.33 -17.53
CA GLU A 143 11.51 -5.76 -18.90
C GLU A 143 11.50 -4.60 -19.90
N SER A 144 11.50 -3.37 -19.40
CA SER A 144 11.69 -2.14 -20.17
C SER A 144 12.89 -1.37 -19.63
N ASN A 145 13.70 -0.81 -20.51
CA ASN A 145 14.85 0.01 -20.12
C ASN A 145 14.47 1.45 -19.68
N GLY A 146 13.20 1.83 -19.83
CA GLY A 146 12.68 3.14 -19.41
C GLY A 146 13.18 4.31 -20.26
N THR A 147 13.74 4.06 -21.45
CA THR A 147 14.28 5.10 -22.34
C THR A 147 13.18 6.07 -22.81
N VAL A 148 11.95 5.57 -22.98
CA VAL A 148 10.81 6.38 -23.42
C VAL A 148 9.88 6.67 -22.25
N SER A 149 9.55 7.93 -22.01
CA SER A 149 8.49 8.33 -21.11
C SER A 149 7.47 9.22 -21.82
N LEU A 150 6.21 9.17 -21.39
CA LEU A 150 5.17 10.03 -21.94
C LEU A 150 5.53 11.52 -21.80
N GLN A 151 6.15 11.90 -20.69
CA GLN A 151 6.57 13.27 -20.46
C GLN A 151 7.61 13.71 -21.50
N GLN A 152 8.63 12.89 -21.79
CA GLN A 152 9.64 13.21 -22.81
C GLN A 152 9.01 13.36 -24.20
N LEU A 153 8.04 12.49 -24.55
CA LEU A 153 7.33 12.59 -25.81
C LEU A 153 6.46 13.85 -25.94
N PHE A 154 5.95 14.38 -24.81
CA PHE A 154 5.22 15.65 -24.80
C PHE A 154 6.15 16.88 -24.82
N ASP A 155 7.30 16.78 -24.15
CA ASP A 155 8.25 17.89 -24.03
C ASP A 155 9.09 18.05 -25.32
N ASP A 156 9.38 16.95 -26.01
CA ASP A 156 10.13 16.89 -27.27
C ASP A 156 9.44 15.95 -28.29
N PRO A 157 8.65 16.50 -29.22
CA PRO A 157 7.97 15.70 -30.26
C PRO A 157 8.92 14.99 -31.23
N GLU A 158 10.18 15.42 -31.32
CA GLU A 158 11.23 14.81 -32.18
C GLU A 158 12.12 13.84 -31.38
N PHE A 159 11.73 13.53 -30.12
CA PHE A 159 12.48 12.62 -29.26
C PHE A 159 12.73 11.27 -29.95
N ASP A 160 13.99 10.89 -30.04
CA ASP A 160 14.40 9.62 -30.64
C ASP A 160 14.07 8.43 -29.75
N VAL A 161 13.27 7.50 -30.26
CA VAL A 161 12.85 6.28 -29.57
C VAL A 161 13.65 5.04 -29.97
N ASP A 162 14.64 5.18 -30.86
CA ASP A 162 15.39 4.04 -31.41
C ASP A 162 16.14 3.21 -30.35
N GLY A 163 16.44 3.82 -29.20
CA GLY A 163 17.04 3.14 -28.05
C GLY A 163 16.07 2.39 -27.15
N ALA A 164 14.76 2.45 -27.43
CA ALA A 164 13.75 1.80 -26.60
C ALA A 164 13.75 0.27 -26.83
N THR A 165 13.95 -0.48 -25.77
CA THR A 165 13.96 -1.94 -25.83
C THR A 165 13.11 -2.54 -24.71
N SER A 166 12.48 -3.69 -25.01
CA SER A 166 11.83 -4.56 -24.04
C SER A 166 12.39 -5.97 -24.18
N ALA A 167 12.55 -6.66 -23.07
CA ALA A 167 12.94 -8.08 -23.08
C ALA A 167 11.79 -9.00 -23.48
N LEU A 168 10.53 -8.52 -23.40
CA LEU A 168 9.34 -9.30 -23.71
C LEU A 168 8.83 -9.01 -25.13
N SER A 169 8.41 -10.06 -25.81
CA SER A 169 7.58 -9.95 -27.02
C SER A 169 6.14 -9.52 -26.67
N ILE A 170 5.40 -9.04 -27.67
CA ILE A 170 3.99 -8.66 -27.48
C ILE A 170 3.15 -9.85 -27.02
N GLU A 171 3.44 -11.06 -27.54
CA GLU A 171 2.74 -12.27 -27.14
C GLU A 171 2.98 -12.61 -25.65
N GLU A 172 4.23 -12.49 -25.19
CA GLU A 172 4.57 -12.72 -23.77
C GLU A 172 3.90 -11.72 -22.84
N ILE A 173 3.80 -10.43 -23.23
CA ILE A 173 3.07 -9.40 -22.46
C ILE A 173 1.58 -9.74 -22.36
N ILE A 174 0.96 -10.22 -23.45
CA ILE A 174 -0.46 -10.60 -23.45
C ILE A 174 -0.72 -11.79 -22.51
N PHE A 175 0.22 -12.73 -22.42
CA PHE A 175 0.10 -13.89 -21.53
C PHE A 175 0.38 -13.55 -20.05
N ALA A 176 1.11 -12.47 -19.76
CA ALA A 176 1.45 -12.05 -18.41
C ALA A 176 0.39 -11.13 -17.76
N ALA A 177 -0.53 -10.58 -18.56
CA ALA A 177 -1.60 -9.69 -18.14
C ALA A 177 -2.85 -10.44 -17.66
#